data_de1f5918f8bc48cbde27791495d00d4c
#
_entry.id   de1f5918f8bc48cbde27791495d00d4c
#
_cell.length_a   1.000
_cell.length_b   1.000
_cell.length_c   1.000
_cell.angle_alpha   90.00
_cell.angle_beta   90.00
_cell.angle_gamma   90.00
#
_symmetry.space_group_name_H-M   'P 1'
#
loop_
_entity.id
_entity.type
_entity.pdbx_description
1 polymer ?
#
loop_
_entity_poly.entity_id
_entity_poly.type
_entity_poly.pdbx_seq_one_letter_code
_entity_poly.pdbx_strand_id
1 'polypeptide(L)'
;MADKIEGLVERAVSIATENKHEYVTLEHLLYSLLQEEEIVKLIDSIDVDVAELNSAVGTHIKNDKTDIVLDQEHVIPQKTQSLERVFHRAFTQVIFSGRKILEPKDLFISLLSEKESYANYFLLQHGVDKEEIVKSITESVSKPEEDELDKWCQNLNKEAEKSKIDPLIGREEEVLALQETLARRRKNNVIIVGEAGVGKTAIAEGLAKKIVDGDVPDLLADKEIWSIDIGAMVAGSKYRGDFEERIKYVLTEMEKKGNAVMFIDEIHQILGAGSAGQSNIDAAQLLKPMLSKGDIQVIGATTYEEYRKHIEKDRALMRRFYKLDVHEPSVEDCKKILRGLKPYYESFHNILIDDETLDYVVETSDKYIQGRYMPDKAIDVIDMAGAKVRLFDHAKEEKTKITVKDIEKIISKIANLPIEVIDKDEVDSYEHLSENLQKVVF
;
A
#
# COMPACT_ATOMS: atom_id res chain seq x y z
N MET A 1 15.74 20.25 -7.13
CA MET A 1 15.55 20.39 -5.67
C MET A 1 16.77 20.88 -4.91
N ALA A 2 18.00 20.60 -5.35
CA ALA A 2 19.20 21.32 -4.86
C ALA A 2 19.08 22.83 -5.13
N ASP A 3 18.45 23.23 -6.23
CA ASP A 3 18.20 24.61 -6.62
C ASP A 3 17.50 25.50 -5.58
N LYS A 4 16.62 24.95 -4.71
CA LYS A 4 15.88 25.78 -3.72
C LYS A 4 16.76 26.30 -2.61
N ILE A 5 17.60 25.42 -2.05
CA ILE A 5 18.54 25.82 -0.96
C ILE A 5 19.62 26.73 -1.52
N GLU A 6 20.12 26.47 -2.72
CA GLU A 6 21.10 27.30 -3.39
C GLU A 6 20.54 28.70 -3.66
N GLY A 7 19.34 28.80 -4.21
CA GLY A 7 18.64 30.09 -4.42
C GLY A 7 18.36 30.86 -3.12
N LEU A 8 18.08 30.16 -2.02
CA LEU A 8 17.89 30.77 -0.71
C LEU A 8 19.20 31.36 -0.15
N VAL A 9 20.30 30.62 -0.30
CA VAL A 9 21.63 31.11 0.10
C VAL A 9 22.07 32.27 -0.79
N GLU A 10 21.87 32.20 -2.09
CA GLU A 10 22.18 33.29 -3.03
C GLU A 10 21.40 34.56 -2.68
N ARG A 11 20.12 34.49 -2.35
CA ARG A 11 19.35 35.64 -1.86
C ARG A 11 19.92 36.23 -0.58
N ALA A 12 20.27 35.39 0.39
CA ALA A 12 20.88 35.87 1.62
C ALA A 12 22.22 36.60 1.38
N VAL A 13 23.04 36.09 0.46
CA VAL A 13 24.29 36.72 0.04
C VAL A 13 24.02 38.03 -0.73
N SER A 14 23.04 38.07 -1.62
CA SER A 14 22.66 39.29 -2.36
C SER A 14 22.25 40.41 -1.41
N ILE A 15 21.41 40.09 -0.40
CA ILE A 15 20.95 41.05 0.61
C ILE A 15 22.14 41.61 1.40
N ALA A 16 23.09 40.77 1.80
CA ALA A 16 24.28 41.21 2.49
C ALA A 16 25.17 42.13 1.58
N THR A 17 25.29 41.76 0.30
CA THR A 17 26.07 42.54 -0.69
C THR A 17 25.43 43.91 -0.97
N GLU A 18 24.12 43.97 -1.14
CA GLU A 18 23.36 45.21 -1.38
C GLU A 18 23.48 46.19 -0.22
N ASN A 19 23.55 45.67 1.01
CA ASN A 19 23.75 46.50 2.21
C ASN A 19 25.24 46.71 2.57
N LYS A 20 26.18 46.26 1.72
CA LYS A 20 27.62 46.35 1.91
C LYS A 20 28.13 45.72 3.19
N HIS A 21 27.51 44.65 3.64
CA HIS A 21 27.91 43.93 4.85
C HIS A 21 29.10 43.00 4.59
N GLU A 22 30.05 42.97 5.52
CA GLU A 22 31.22 42.09 5.52
C GLU A 22 30.81 40.62 5.69
N TYR A 23 29.74 40.37 6.41
CA TYR A 23 29.30 39.02 6.77
C TYR A 23 27.86 38.75 6.38
N VAL A 24 27.60 37.50 5.92
CA VAL A 24 26.25 36.94 5.83
C VAL A 24 25.87 36.35 7.19
N THR A 25 24.88 36.94 7.85
CA THR A 25 24.47 36.60 9.21
C THR A 25 23.16 35.81 9.19
N LEU A 26 22.69 35.34 10.37
CA LEU A 26 21.44 34.60 10.51
C LEU A 26 20.20 35.43 10.15
N GLU A 27 20.26 36.76 10.31
CA GLU A 27 19.16 37.65 9.92
C GLU A 27 18.99 37.73 8.42
N HIS A 28 20.08 37.67 7.63
CA HIS A 28 20.02 37.58 6.17
C HIS A 28 19.37 36.25 5.74
N LEU A 29 19.77 35.15 6.43
CA LEU A 29 19.13 33.83 6.19
C LEU A 29 17.65 33.86 6.55
N LEU A 30 17.28 34.39 7.72
CA LEU A 30 15.89 34.51 8.16
C LEU A 30 15.07 35.33 7.14
N TYR A 31 15.57 36.50 6.73
CA TYR A 31 14.87 37.33 5.76
C TYR A 31 14.67 36.63 4.41
N SER A 32 15.64 35.82 3.97
CA SER A 32 15.50 34.97 2.78
C SER A 32 14.50 33.84 2.97
N LEU A 33 14.46 33.20 4.14
CA LEU A 33 13.50 32.14 4.50
C LEU A 33 12.06 32.65 4.56
N LEU A 34 11.83 33.87 5.06
CA LEU A 34 10.51 34.50 5.12
C LEU A 34 9.92 34.84 3.73
N GLN A 35 10.66 34.67 2.66
CA GLN A 35 10.17 34.80 1.27
C GLN A 35 9.77 33.47 0.65
N GLU A 36 10.03 32.33 1.33
CA GLU A 36 9.61 31.00 0.87
C GLU A 36 8.17 30.73 1.26
N GLU A 37 7.35 30.38 0.27
CA GLU A 37 5.90 30.12 0.48
C GLU A 37 5.62 29.07 1.54
N GLU A 38 6.49 28.08 1.65
CA GLU A 38 6.42 27.01 2.65
C GLU A 38 6.60 27.53 4.08
N ILE A 39 7.54 28.45 4.30
CA ILE A 39 7.82 29.06 5.59
C ILE A 39 6.74 30.08 5.97
N VAL A 40 6.25 30.85 4.99
CA VAL A 40 5.13 31.78 5.19
C VAL A 40 3.90 31.02 5.69
N LYS A 41 3.49 29.95 4.99
CA LYS A 41 2.34 29.10 5.42
C LYS A 41 2.54 28.49 6.81
N LEU A 42 3.76 28.12 7.14
CA LEU A 42 4.10 27.54 8.44
C LEU A 42 3.93 28.57 9.57
N ILE A 43 4.37 29.80 9.36
CA ILE A 43 4.25 30.89 10.36
C ILE A 43 2.79 31.39 10.44
N ASP A 44 2.09 31.49 9.30
CA ASP A 44 0.67 31.84 9.28
C ASP A 44 -0.19 30.80 10.04
N SER A 45 0.21 29.54 10.07
CA SER A 45 -0.53 28.48 10.80
C SER A 45 -0.53 28.64 12.33
N ILE A 46 0.34 29.50 12.87
CA ILE A 46 0.42 29.86 14.30
C ILE A 46 -0.06 31.30 14.57
N ASP A 47 -0.90 31.86 13.68
CA ASP A 47 -1.48 33.20 13.79
C ASP A 47 -0.47 34.36 13.94
N VAL A 48 0.71 34.25 13.35
CA VAL A 48 1.75 35.28 13.36
C VAL A 48 1.75 36.06 12.04
N ASP A 49 1.80 37.39 12.12
CA ASP A 49 1.89 38.28 10.96
C ASP A 49 3.30 38.26 10.34
N VAL A 50 3.45 37.49 9.29
CA VAL A 50 4.71 37.35 8.55
C VAL A 50 5.16 38.68 7.93
N ALA A 51 4.24 39.56 7.53
CA ALA A 51 4.58 40.84 6.90
C ALA A 51 5.23 41.80 7.93
N GLU A 52 4.70 41.83 9.17
CA GLU A 52 5.28 42.60 10.26
C GLU A 52 6.68 42.08 10.65
N LEU A 53 6.82 40.75 10.80
CA LEU A 53 8.10 40.09 11.10
C LEU A 53 9.13 40.38 10.01
N ASN A 54 8.76 40.24 8.74
CA ASN A 54 9.64 40.48 7.60
C ASN A 54 10.09 41.96 7.54
N SER A 55 9.18 42.90 7.83
CA SER A 55 9.48 44.32 7.91
C SER A 55 10.47 44.65 9.06
N ALA A 56 10.26 44.04 10.22
CA ALA A 56 11.13 44.23 11.39
C ALA A 56 12.56 43.74 11.11
N VAL A 57 12.71 42.52 10.57
CA VAL A 57 14.00 41.93 10.20
C VAL A 57 14.66 42.76 9.11
N GLY A 58 13.90 43.18 8.06
CA GLY A 58 14.44 44.01 6.99
C GLY A 58 14.94 45.39 7.44
N THR A 59 14.23 46.02 8.40
CA THR A 59 14.64 47.31 9.01
C THR A 59 15.90 47.13 9.83
N HIS A 60 16.01 46.05 10.60
CA HIS A 60 17.21 45.75 11.37
C HIS A 60 18.46 45.54 10.47
N ILE A 61 18.30 44.80 9.38
CA ILE A 61 19.38 44.58 8.43
C ILE A 61 19.89 45.92 7.85
N LYS A 62 18.98 46.86 7.56
CA LYS A 62 19.33 48.13 6.92
C LYS A 62 19.88 49.18 7.89
N ASN A 63 19.33 49.27 9.10
CA ASN A 63 19.59 50.41 9.98
C ASN A 63 20.46 50.07 11.19
N ASP A 64 20.39 48.87 11.74
CA ASP A 64 21.03 48.54 13.01
C ASP A 64 22.35 47.76 12.87
N LYS A 65 22.63 47.22 11.67
CA LYS A 65 23.88 46.45 11.40
C LYS A 65 25.00 47.31 10.83
N THR A 66 25.19 48.49 11.38
CA THR A 66 26.23 49.41 10.94
C THR A 66 27.63 48.92 11.24
N ASP A 67 27.82 48.06 12.26
CA ASP A 67 29.13 47.55 12.70
C ASP A 67 29.79 46.60 11.70
N ILE A 68 29.05 46.06 10.74
CA ILE A 68 29.54 45.15 9.71
C ILE A 68 29.50 45.75 8.30
N VAL A 69 29.24 47.06 8.17
CA VAL A 69 29.23 47.76 6.88
C VAL A 69 30.67 48.13 6.50
N LEU A 70 31.06 47.75 5.28
CA LEU A 70 32.36 48.10 4.71
C LEU A 70 32.23 49.28 3.72
N ASP A 71 33.11 50.24 3.84
CA ASP A 71 33.15 51.43 2.92
C ASP A 71 33.90 51.11 1.59
N GLN A 72 33.61 49.92 1.01
CA GLN A 72 34.22 49.46 -0.24
C GLN A 72 33.15 49.24 -1.33
N GLU A 73 33.51 49.54 -2.58
CA GLU A 73 32.55 49.41 -3.72
C GLU A 73 32.21 47.97 -4.08
N HIS A 74 33.07 47.00 -3.74
CA HIS A 74 32.83 45.57 -3.98
C HIS A 74 33.14 44.77 -2.71
N VAL A 75 32.08 44.38 -1.99
CA VAL A 75 32.16 43.50 -0.82
C VAL A 75 31.76 42.10 -1.22
N ILE A 76 32.60 41.12 -0.98
CA ILE A 76 32.24 39.70 -1.04
C ILE A 76 31.94 39.23 0.38
N PRO A 77 30.68 39.07 0.80
CA PRO A 77 30.36 38.74 2.18
C PRO A 77 30.89 37.38 2.58
N GLN A 78 31.46 37.26 3.80
CA GLN A 78 31.92 36.02 4.36
C GLN A 78 30.82 35.38 5.21
N LYS A 79 30.80 34.05 5.29
CA LYS A 79 29.83 33.32 6.11
C LYS A 79 30.23 33.41 7.58
N THR A 80 29.26 33.70 8.46
CA THR A 80 29.52 33.66 9.92
C THR A 80 29.55 32.21 10.42
N GLN A 81 30.28 31.98 11.52
CA GLN A 81 30.31 30.67 12.18
C GLN A 81 28.93 30.21 12.65
N SER A 82 28.05 31.13 13.04
CA SER A 82 26.66 30.82 13.41
C SER A 82 25.86 30.30 12.23
N LEU A 83 26.05 30.89 11.04
CA LEU A 83 25.42 30.42 9.80
C LEU A 83 25.89 28.99 9.46
N GLU A 84 27.21 28.74 9.54
CA GLU A 84 27.75 27.39 9.30
C GLU A 84 27.22 26.35 10.29
N ARG A 85 27.06 26.70 11.58
CA ARG A 85 26.47 25.82 12.58
C ARG A 85 25.02 25.47 12.24
N VAL A 86 24.21 26.43 11.78
CA VAL A 86 22.83 26.22 11.38
C VAL A 86 22.75 25.23 10.22
N PHE A 87 23.56 25.41 9.18
CA PHE A 87 23.59 24.48 8.04
C PHE A 87 24.06 23.08 8.47
N HIS A 88 25.15 23.01 9.25
CA HIS A 88 25.66 21.71 9.71
C HIS A 88 24.65 20.97 10.57
N ARG A 89 23.93 21.65 11.46
CA ARG A 89 22.87 21.06 12.31
C ARG A 89 21.70 20.57 11.47
N ALA A 90 21.22 21.38 10.55
CA ALA A 90 20.13 21.01 9.66
C ALA A 90 20.50 19.78 8.81
N PHE A 91 21.70 19.77 8.23
CA PHE A 91 22.19 18.64 7.44
C PHE A 91 22.31 17.36 8.27
N THR A 92 22.83 17.49 9.49
CA THR A 92 22.95 16.37 10.44
C THR A 92 21.58 15.79 10.79
N GLN A 93 20.58 16.65 11.07
CA GLN A 93 19.21 16.21 11.34
C GLN A 93 18.57 15.46 10.16
N VAL A 94 18.77 15.94 8.94
CA VAL A 94 18.27 15.29 7.73
C VAL A 94 18.86 13.90 7.56
N ILE A 95 20.17 13.73 7.80
CA ILE A 95 20.83 12.42 7.73
C ILE A 95 20.29 11.47 8.81
N PHE A 96 20.16 11.92 10.06
CA PHE A 96 19.65 11.11 11.16
C PHE A 96 18.18 10.71 10.99
N SER A 97 17.37 11.54 10.30
CA SER A 97 15.99 11.19 9.94
C SER A 97 15.87 10.30 8.70
N GLY A 98 16.99 9.82 8.15
CA GLY A 98 17.01 8.95 6.96
C GLY A 98 16.67 9.65 5.63
N ARG A 99 16.51 10.98 5.65
CA ARG A 99 16.27 11.79 4.45
C ARG A 99 17.56 12.10 3.72
N LYS A 100 17.49 12.35 2.41
CA LYS A 100 18.65 12.67 1.56
C LYS A 100 18.67 14.11 1.07
N ILE A 101 17.61 14.86 1.33
CA ILE A 101 17.38 16.19 0.76
C ILE A 101 17.13 17.16 1.91
N LEU A 102 17.87 18.27 1.91
CA LEU A 102 17.69 19.39 2.83
C LEU A 102 16.60 20.32 2.29
N GLU A 103 15.65 20.69 3.15
CA GLU A 103 14.51 21.55 2.81
C GLU A 103 14.56 22.88 3.59
N PRO A 104 13.93 23.99 3.12
CA PRO A 104 13.91 25.27 3.81
C PRO A 104 13.45 25.19 5.27
N LYS A 105 12.47 24.32 5.58
CA LYS A 105 11.97 24.09 6.95
C LYS A 105 13.05 23.53 7.88
N ASP A 106 13.98 22.68 7.40
CA ASP A 106 15.05 22.14 8.22
C ASP A 106 16.03 23.25 8.66
N LEU A 107 16.32 24.18 7.75
CA LEU A 107 17.13 25.38 8.07
C LEU A 107 16.40 26.28 9.05
N PHE A 108 15.08 26.47 8.88
CA PHE A 108 14.27 27.31 9.76
C PHE A 108 14.23 26.75 11.19
N ILE A 109 14.00 25.44 11.38
CA ILE A 109 14.04 24.77 12.68
C ILE A 109 15.45 24.87 13.30
N SER A 110 16.49 24.71 12.48
CA SER A 110 17.87 24.83 12.95
C SER A 110 18.20 26.25 13.39
N LEU A 111 17.68 27.27 12.69
CA LEU A 111 17.85 28.69 13.04
C LEU A 111 17.20 29.01 14.40
N LEU A 112 15.98 28.51 14.65
CA LEU A 112 15.29 28.64 15.95
C LEU A 112 16.09 28.05 17.14
N SER A 113 17.07 27.21 16.85
CA SER A 113 17.93 26.63 17.89
C SER A 113 19.14 27.55 18.30
N GLU A 114 19.41 28.64 17.56
CA GLU A 114 20.44 29.61 17.86
C GLU A 114 19.91 30.72 18.79
N LYS A 115 19.75 30.38 20.07
CA LYS A 115 19.08 31.24 21.09
C LYS A 115 19.73 32.64 21.28
N GLU A 116 21.01 32.79 21.02
CA GLU A 116 21.76 34.04 21.19
C GLU A 116 21.90 34.84 19.87
N SER A 117 20.90 34.74 18.95
CA SER A 117 20.89 35.47 17.68
C SER A 117 19.75 36.48 17.62
N TYR A 118 20.00 37.61 16.95
CA TYR A 118 18.92 38.58 16.66
C TYR A 118 17.82 37.96 15.81
N ALA A 119 18.14 37.02 14.93
CA ALA A 119 17.15 36.27 14.14
C ALA A 119 16.18 35.54 15.07
N ASN A 120 16.66 34.82 16.09
CA ASN A 120 15.82 34.16 17.08
C ASN A 120 15.06 35.14 17.97
N TYR A 121 15.68 36.30 18.32
CA TYR A 121 15.03 37.34 19.07
C TYR A 121 13.78 37.88 18.34
N PHE A 122 13.88 38.19 17.04
CA PHE A 122 12.74 38.67 16.25
C PHE A 122 11.63 37.62 16.16
N LEU A 123 12.00 36.35 15.98
CA LEU A 123 11.03 35.27 15.94
C LEU A 123 10.25 35.17 17.27
N LEU A 124 10.93 35.17 18.41
CA LEU A 124 10.31 35.12 19.73
C LEU A 124 9.49 36.36 20.04
N GLN A 125 9.93 37.56 19.63
CA GLN A 125 9.20 38.81 19.83
C GLN A 125 7.86 38.82 19.12
N HIS A 126 7.75 38.16 17.95
CA HIS A 126 6.54 38.04 17.18
C HIS A 126 5.76 36.75 17.49
N GLY A 127 6.12 36.03 18.57
CA GLY A 127 5.38 34.84 19.01
C GLY A 127 5.75 33.55 18.31
N VAL A 128 6.83 33.51 17.51
CA VAL A 128 7.29 32.28 16.86
C VAL A 128 8.18 31.50 17.82
N ASP A 129 7.62 30.51 18.51
CA ASP A 129 8.38 29.60 19.36
C ASP A 129 8.70 28.28 18.65
N LYS A 130 9.88 27.74 18.97
CA LYS A 130 10.36 26.48 18.37
C LYS A 130 9.43 25.31 18.64
N GLU A 131 8.87 25.20 19.86
CA GLU A 131 7.98 24.09 20.22
C GLU A 131 6.66 24.17 19.47
N GLU A 132 6.12 25.38 19.26
CA GLU A 132 4.90 25.59 18.47
C GLU A 132 5.14 25.30 16.98
N ILE A 133 6.25 25.73 16.42
CA ILE A 133 6.64 25.41 15.02
C ILE A 133 6.81 23.91 14.84
N VAL A 134 7.52 23.23 15.74
CA VAL A 134 7.68 21.77 15.65
C VAL A 134 6.34 21.06 15.79
N LYS A 135 5.45 21.55 16.67
CA LYS A 135 4.10 21.04 16.82
C LYS A 135 3.27 21.28 15.57
N SER A 136 3.28 22.48 15.00
CA SER A 136 2.59 22.83 13.75
C SER A 136 3.13 22.02 12.57
N ILE A 137 4.45 21.78 12.49
CA ILE A 137 5.03 20.87 11.49
C ILE A 137 4.55 19.44 11.74
N THR A 138 4.50 18.97 12.97
CA THR A 138 4.02 17.64 13.32
C THR A 138 2.51 17.51 13.03
N GLU A 139 1.74 18.57 13.24
CA GLU A 139 0.30 18.65 12.94
C GLU A 139 0.03 18.92 11.44
N SER A 140 0.88 19.65 10.72
CA SER A 140 0.78 19.90 9.27
C SER A 140 1.38 18.77 8.44
N VAL A 141 2.29 17.98 8.99
CA VAL A 141 2.71 16.66 8.50
C VAL A 141 1.59 15.65 8.73
N SER A 142 0.54 15.98 9.47
CA SER A 142 -0.76 15.29 9.49
C SER A 142 -1.70 15.65 8.31
N LYS A 143 -1.17 16.05 7.11
CA LYS A 143 -1.83 15.98 5.79
C LYS A 143 -0.93 15.24 4.80
N PRO A 144 -1.50 14.21 4.16
CA PRO A 144 -1.41 12.84 4.62
C PRO A 144 0.03 12.37 4.52
N GLU A 145 0.70 12.21 5.63
CA GLU A 145 1.54 11.01 5.72
C GLU A 145 0.66 9.90 5.15
N GLU A 146 1.16 9.15 4.20
CA GLU A 146 0.70 7.79 4.00
C GLU A 146 0.48 7.26 5.41
N ASP A 147 -0.78 7.06 5.79
CA ASP A 147 -1.18 6.68 7.15
C ASP A 147 -0.18 5.61 7.53
N GLU A 148 0.48 5.69 8.67
CA GLU A 148 1.45 4.64 9.05
C GLU A 148 0.79 3.28 8.90
N LEU A 149 -0.53 3.28 8.93
CA LEU A 149 -1.41 2.20 8.59
C LEU A 149 -1.27 1.74 7.13
N ASP A 150 -1.14 2.64 6.15
CA ASP A 150 -1.00 2.33 4.72
C ASP A 150 0.33 1.63 4.39
N LYS A 151 1.30 1.65 5.31
CA LYS A 151 2.55 0.87 5.18
C LYS A 151 2.32 -0.63 5.35
N TRP A 152 1.31 -1.02 6.12
CA TRP A 152 1.04 -2.42 6.48
C TRP A 152 -0.38 -2.86 6.16
N CYS A 153 -1.26 -1.94 5.77
CA CYS A 153 -2.65 -2.21 5.50
C CYS A 153 -3.08 -1.50 4.22
N GLN A 154 -3.94 -2.16 3.45
CA GLN A 154 -4.52 -1.61 2.23
C GLN A 154 -6.03 -1.48 2.41
N ASN A 155 -6.58 -0.29 2.17
CA ASN A 155 -8.02 -0.09 2.21
C ASN A 155 -8.65 -0.58 0.91
N LEU A 156 -9.35 -1.71 0.96
CA LEU A 156 -9.97 -2.34 -0.21
C LEU A 156 -11.12 -1.49 -0.79
N ASN A 157 -11.83 -0.72 0.02
CA ASN A 157 -12.86 0.20 -0.49
C ASN A 157 -12.25 1.26 -1.40
N LYS A 158 -11.12 1.87 -0.98
CA LYS A 158 -10.39 2.85 -1.81
C LYS A 158 -9.84 2.23 -3.11
N GLU A 159 -9.42 0.97 -3.08
CA GLU A 159 -8.97 0.28 -4.30
C GLU A 159 -10.15 -0.06 -5.22
N ALA A 160 -11.32 -0.39 -4.66
CA ALA A 160 -12.55 -0.58 -5.42
C ALA A 160 -12.99 0.72 -6.11
N GLU A 161 -12.95 1.86 -5.42
CA GLU A 161 -13.24 3.19 -6.00
C GLU A 161 -12.32 3.52 -7.19
N LYS A 162 -11.05 3.12 -7.11
CA LYS A 162 -10.07 3.30 -8.20
C LYS A 162 -10.21 2.27 -9.32
N SER A 163 -11.24 1.41 -9.28
CA SER A 163 -11.46 0.31 -10.23
C SER A 163 -10.27 -0.65 -10.39
N LYS A 164 -9.52 -0.86 -9.30
CA LYS A 164 -8.41 -1.80 -9.27
C LYS A 164 -8.81 -3.20 -8.81
N ILE A 165 -10.04 -3.37 -8.34
CA ILE A 165 -10.58 -4.65 -7.91
C ILE A 165 -11.47 -5.21 -9.02
N ASP A 166 -11.20 -6.45 -9.39
CA ASP A 166 -12.00 -7.18 -10.38
C ASP A 166 -13.42 -7.47 -9.84
N PRO A 167 -14.43 -7.57 -10.72
CA PRO A 167 -15.79 -7.92 -10.29
C PRO A 167 -15.84 -9.33 -9.74
N LEU A 168 -16.53 -9.48 -8.62
CA LEU A 168 -16.84 -10.80 -8.06
C LEU A 168 -18.01 -11.42 -8.81
N ILE A 169 -17.86 -12.63 -9.30
CA ILE A 169 -18.84 -13.35 -10.11
C ILE A 169 -19.09 -14.73 -9.52
N GLY A 170 -20.36 -15.09 -9.34
CA GLY A 170 -20.76 -16.44 -8.95
C GLY A 170 -20.41 -16.83 -7.51
N ARG A 171 -20.38 -15.87 -6.59
CA ARG A 171 -20.11 -16.08 -5.15
C ARG A 171 -21.14 -15.34 -4.27
N GLU A 172 -22.35 -15.21 -4.76
CA GLU A 172 -23.42 -14.45 -4.11
C GLU A 172 -23.78 -15.05 -2.75
N GLU A 173 -23.82 -16.39 -2.65
CA GLU A 173 -24.15 -17.10 -1.41
C GLU A 173 -23.08 -16.90 -0.35
N GLU A 174 -21.79 -16.99 -0.72
CA GLU A 174 -20.68 -16.79 0.20
C GLU A 174 -20.60 -15.33 0.69
N VAL A 175 -20.84 -14.37 -0.21
CA VAL A 175 -20.88 -12.94 0.19
C VAL A 175 -22.08 -12.68 1.10
N LEU A 176 -23.24 -13.23 0.83
CA LEU A 176 -24.40 -13.10 1.69
C LEU A 176 -24.13 -13.68 3.09
N ALA A 177 -23.56 -14.89 3.17
CA ALA A 177 -23.19 -15.52 4.44
C ALA A 177 -22.15 -14.70 5.21
N LEU A 178 -21.21 -14.04 4.50
CA LEU A 178 -20.25 -13.11 5.07
C LEU A 178 -20.94 -11.88 5.65
N GLN A 179 -21.83 -11.23 4.89
CA GLN A 179 -22.62 -10.08 5.33
C GLN A 179 -23.48 -10.41 6.56
N GLU A 180 -24.22 -11.52 6.53
CA GLU A 180 -25.04 -12.00 7.64
C GLU A 180 -24.20 -12.23 8.90
N THR A 181 -22.98 -12.75 8.74
CA THR A 181 -22.09 -13.01 9.87
C THR A 181 -21.56 -11.72 10.46
N LEU A 182 -21.13 -10.77 9.63
CA LEU A 182 -20.67 -9.46 10.10
C LEU A 182 -21.77 -8.66 10.80
N ALA A 183 -23.03 -8.88 10.45
CA ALA A 183 -24.19 -8.26 11.09
C ALA A 183 -24.53 -8.86 12.48
N ARG A 184 -23.95 -9.98 12.88
CA ARG A 184 -24.25 -10.63 14.17
C ARG A 184 -23.74 -9.82 15.36
N ARG A 185 -24.46 -9.85 16.47
CA ARG A 185 -23.99 -9.26 17.74
C ARG A 185 -22.83 -10.03 18.36
N ARG A 186 -22.74 -11.34 18.14
CA ARG A 186 -21.69 -12.22 18.64
C ARG A 186 -21.27 -13.17 17.54
N LYS A 187 -20.01 -13.62 17.54
CA LYS A 187 -19.42 -14.42 16.45
C LYS A 187 -19.53 -13.68 15.10
N ASN A 188 -19.19 -12.41 15.15
CA ASN A 188 -19.20 -11.51 14.00
C ASN A 188 -17.86 -11.48 13.26
N ASN A 189 -17.01 -12.48 13.48
CA ASN A 189 -15.78 -12.70 12.72
C ASN A 189 -15.96 -13.94 11.85
N VAL A 190 -15.31 -13.94 10.68
CA VAL A 190 -15.40 -15.03 9.69
C VAL A 190 -14.02 -15.60 9.42
N ILE A 191 -13.93 -16.93 9.33
CA ILE A 191 -12.79 -17.60 8.70
C ILE A 191 -13.28 -18.25 7.41
N ILE A 192 -12.79 -17.76 6.29
CA ILE A 192 -13.00 -18.32 4.96
C ILE A 192 -12.01 -19.47 4.79
N VAL A 193 -12.52 -20.68 4.59
CA VAL A 193 -11.70 -21.89 4.45
C VAL A 193 -11.92 -22.50 3.08
N GLY A 194 -10.87 -22.74 2.33
CA GLY A 194 -10.93 -23.34 1.01
C GLY A 194 -9.53 -23.59 0.46
N GLU A 195 -9.41 -24.38 -0.59
CA GLU A 195 -8.13 -24.65 -1.21
C GLU A 195 -7.49 -23.40 -1.82
N ALA A 196 -6.20 -23.46 -2.12
CA ALA A 196 -5.52 -22.35 -2.78
C ALA A 196 -6.10 -22.12 -4.20
N GLY A 197 -6.34 -20.86 -4.59
CA GLY A 197 -6.84 -20.53 -5.92
C GLY A 197 -8.35 -20.64 -6.11
N VAL A 198 -9.17 -20.94 -5.06
CA VAL A 198 -10.64 -20.99 -5.19
C VAL A 198 -11.31 -19.61 -5.11
N GLY A 199 -10.57 -18.52 -4.88
CA GLY A 199 -11.09 -17.16 -4.86
C GLY A 199 -11.45 -16.63 -3.47
N LYS A 200 -10.81 -17.08 -2.38
CA LYS A 200 -11.07 -16.60 -1.01
C LYS A 200 -10.85 -15.08 -0.86
N THR A 201 -9.77 -14.57 -1.38
CA THR A 201 -9.43 -13.14 -1.36
C THR A 201 -10.43 -12.32 -2.15
N ALA A 202 -10.87 -12.83 -3.33
CA ALA A 202 -11.87 -12.19 -4.17
C ALA A 202 -13.23 -11.99 -3.46
N ILE A 203 -13.59 -12.85 -2.48
CA ILE A 203 -14.83 -12.68 -1.70
C ILE A 203 -14.75 -11.43 -0.80
N ALA A 204 -13.60 -11.19 -0.17
CA ALA A 204 -13.40 -10.00 0.66
C ALA A 204 -13.32 -8.71 -0.20
N GLU A 205 -12.64 -8.78 -1.33
CA GLU A 205 -12.56 -7.69 -2.33
C GLU A 205 -13.94 -7.39 -2.92
N GLY A 206 -14.71 -8.43 -3.26
CA GLY A 206 -16.07 -8.31 -3.77
C GLY A 206 -17.02 -7.68 -2.74
N LEU A 207 -16.85 -7.99 -1.45
CA LEU A 207 -17.62 -7.30 -0.40
C LEU A 207 -17.26 -5.82 -0.33
N ALA A 208 -15.97 -5.47 -0.41
CA ALA A 208 -15.52 -4.07 -0.42
C ALA A 208 -16.14 -3.31 -1.61
N LYS A 209 -16.15 -3.93 -2.79
CA LYS A 209 -16.77 -3.35 -3.98
C LYS A 209 -18.29 -3.16 -3.82
N LYS A 210 -19.00 -4.15 -3.28
CA LYS A 210 -20.44 -4.02 -2.98
C LYS A 210 -20.75 -2.91 -1.99
N ILE A 211 -19.88 -2.68 -1.00
CA ILE A 211 -20.01 -1.55 -0.06
C ILE A 211 -19.88 -0.22 -0.81
N VAL A 212 -18.89 -0.08 -1.67
CA VAL A 212 -18.66 1.13 -2.47
C VAL A 212 -19.80 1.39 -3.44
N ASP A 213 -20.31 0.33 -4.08
CA ASP A 213 -21.43 0.40 -5.05
C ASP A 213 -22.80 0.62 -4.34
N GLY A 214 -22.84 0.55 -3.00
CA GLY A 214 -24.07 0.68 -2.22
C GLY A 214 -24.98 -0.54 -2.28
N ASP A 215 -24.47 -1.70 -2.72
CA ASP A 215 -25.21 -2.98 -2.84
C ASP A 215 -25.05 -3.84 -1.56
N VAL A 216 -25.25 -3.21 -0.41
CA VAL A 216 -25.19 -3.84 0.92
C VAL A 216 -26.28 -3.27 1.83
N PRO A 217 -26.72 -4.01 2.87
CA PRO A 217 -27.62 -3.48 3.88
C PRO A 217 -27.03 -2.26 4.61
N ASP A 218 -27.88 -1.32 5.07
CA ASP A 218 -27.51 -0.07 5.77
C ASP A 218 -26.51 -0.29 6.91
N LEU A 219 -26.60 -1.43 7.60
CA LEU A 219 -25.70 -1.80 8.69
C LEU A 219 -24.24 -1.94 8.27
N LEU A 220 -24.00 -2.23 7.00
CA LEU A 220 -22.67 -2.46 6.42
C LEU A 220 -22.21 -1.30 5.50
N ALA A 221 -23.09 -0.35 5.21
CA ALA A 221 -22.83 0.72 4.24
C ALA A 221 -21.62 1.59 4.61
N ASP A 222 -21.40 1.83 5.90
CA ASP A 222 -20.27 2.64 6.39
C ASP A 222 -19.01 1.82 6.71
N LYS A 223 -19.01 0.50 6.43
CA LYS A 223 -17.87 -0.35 6.76
C LYS A 223 -16.73 -0.19 5.77
N GLU A 224 -15.51 -0.18 6.30
CA GLU A 224 -14.26 -0.18 5.53
C GLU A 224 -13.53 -1.50 5.71
N ILE A 225 -13.18 -2.15 4.60
CA ILE A 225 -12.39 -3.39 4.63
C ILE A 225 -10.93 -3.06 4.45
N TRP A 226 -10.13 -3.45 5.44
CA TRP A 226 -8.68 -3.21 5.47
C TRP A 226 -7.93 -4.53 5.37
N SER A 227 -7.26 -4.75 4.25
CA SER A 227 -6.37 -5.90 4.04
C SER A 227 -5.04 -5.67 4.75
N ILE A 228 -4.62 -6.63 5.56
CA ILE A 228 -3.37 -6.56 6.32
C ILE A 228 -2.28 -7.33 5.59
N ASP A 229 -1.18 -6.66 5.30
CA ASP A 229 0.03 -7.29 4.75
C ASP A 229 0.97 -7.75 5.87
N ILE A 230 0.85 -9.03 6.23
CA ILE A 230 1.71 -9.66 7.24
C ILE A 230 3.16 -9.67 6.79
N GLY A 231 3.41 -9.86 5.49
CA GLY A 231 4.76 -9.86 4.93
C GLY A 231 5.46 -8.51 5.13
N ALA A 232 4.77 -7.41 4.84
CA ALA A 232 5.26 -6.05 5.08
C ALA A 232 5.49 -5.77 6.58
N MET A 233 4.64 -6.31 7.45
CA MET A 233 4.81 -6.18 8.91
C MET A 233 6.05 -6.91 9.45
N VAL A 234 6.39 -8.05 8.88
CA VAL A 234 7.59 -8.85 9.25
C VAL A 234 8.85 -8.27 8.60
N ALA A 235 8.73 -7.71 7.39
CA ALA A 235 9.86 -7.14 6.67
C ALA A 235 10.52 -5.99 7.46
N GLY A 236 11.84 -6.05 7.63
CA GLY A 236 12.61 -5.05 8.35
C GLY A 236 12.47 -5.07 9.88
N SER A 237 11.69 -5.99 10.47
CA SER A 237 11.71 -6.23 11.91
C SER A 237 12.97 -7.03 12.27
N LYS A 238 13.86 -6.45 13.09
CA LYS A 238 15.07 -7.14 13.58
C LYS A 238 14.76 -7.97 14.82
N TYR A 239 13.75 -7.59 15.57
CA TYR A 239 13.36 -8.20 16.83
C TYR A 239 11.87 -8.53 16.83
N ARG A 240 11.50 -9.54 17.59
CA ARG A 240 10.11 -9.96 17.82
C ARG A 240 9.22 -8.79 18.30
N GLY A 241 9.76 -7.92 19.16
CA GLY A 241 9.05 -6.76 19.70
C GLY A 241 8.58 -5.77 18.62
N ASP A 242 9.37 -5.56 17.58
CA ASP A 242 9.04 -4.62 16.49
C ASP A 242 7.74 -5.04 15.77
N PHE A 243 7.58 -6.34 15.52
CA PHE A 243 6.37 -6.88 14.89
C PHE A 243 5.14 -6.81 15.83
N GLU A 244 5.34 -7.12 17.14
CA GLU A 244 4.28 -7.01 18.14
C GLU A 244 3.80 -5.56 18.28
N GLU A 245 4.69 -4.59 18.24
CA GLU A 245 4.36 -3.15 18.25
C GLU A 245 3.57 -2.73 17.00
N ARG A 246 4.00 -3.16 15.81
CA ARG A 246 3.29 -2.87 14.55
C ARG A 246 1.87 -3.43 14.53
N ILE A 247 1.68 -4.69 14.92
CA ILE A 247 0.36 -5.29 15.04
C ILE A 247 -0.49 -4.53 16.05
N LYS A 248 0.06 -4.23 17.22
CA LYS A 248 -0.66 -3.47 18.26
C LYS A 248 -1.08 -2.09 17.78
N TYR A 249 -0.22 -1.41 17.06
CA TYR A 249 -0.53 -0.13 16.42
C TYR A 249 -1.72 -0.26 15.45
N VAL A 250 -1.63 -1.20 14.49
CA VAL A 250 -2.71 -1.43 13.51
C VAL A 250 -4.03 -1.76 14.21
N LEU A 251 -4.02 -2.64 15.20
CA LEU A 251 -5.21 -3.00 15.95
C LEU A 251 -5.83 -1.79 16.67
N THR A 252 -4.99 -0.93 17.25
CA THR A 252 -5.46 0.27 17.96
C THR A 252 -6.07 1.28 16.98
N GLU A 253 -5.47 1.47 15.81
CA GLU A 253 -6.00 2.38 14.79
C GLU A 253 -7.32 1.84 14.18
N MET A 254 -7.44 0.53 13.97
CA MET A 254 -8.69 -0.09 13.54
C MET A 254 -9.80 0.05 14.58
N GLU A 255 -9.48 -0.11 15.88
CA GLU A 255 -10.43 0.11 16.98
C GLU A 255 -10.92 1.57 17.01
N LYS A 256 -10.03 2.54 16.83
CA LYS A 256 -10.38 3.99 16.80
C LYS A 256 -11.30 4.32 15.62
N LYS A 257 -11.14 3.69 14.46
CA LYS A 257 -12.01 3.91 13.30
C LYS A 257 -13.45 3.45 13.57
N GLY A 258 -13.65 2.40 14.35
CA GLY A 258 -14.96 1.88 14.76
C GLY A 258 -15.80 1.23 13.65
N ASN A 259 -15.53 1.55 12.39
CA ASN A 259 -16.19 0.97 11.20
C ASN A 259 -15.30 -0.01 10.43
N ALA A 260 -14.06 -0.22 10.87
CA ALA A 260 -13.10 -1.06 10.17
C ALA A 260 -13.40 -2.56 10.33
N VAL A 261 -13.26 -3.28 9.23
CA VAL A 261 -13.26 -4.76 9.15
C VAL A 261 -11.88 -5.17 8.64
N MET A 262 -11.16 -5.94 9.43
CA MET A 262 -9.83 -6.40 9.07
C MET A 262 -9.92 -7.65 8.19
N PHE A 263 -9.33 -7.62 7.02
CA PHE A 263 -9.10 -8.81 6.21
C PHE A 263 -7.66 -9.29 6.37
N ILE A 264 -7.50 -10.55 6.71
CA ILE A 264 -6.19 -11.19 6.91
C ILE A 264 -6.12 -12.43 6.03
N ASP A 265 -5.38 -12.30 4.93
CA ASP A 265 -5.10 -13.48 4.13
C ASP A 265 -4.06 -14.36 4.85
N GLU A 266 -4.15 -15.67 4.65
CA GLU A 266 -3.33 -16.66 5.35
C GLU A 266 -3.27 -16.44 6.88
N ILE A 267 -4.43 -16.19 7.51
CA ILE A 267 -4.53 -15.87 8.95
C ILE A 267 -3.83 -16.90 9.86
N HIS A 268 -3.58 -18.11 9.39
CA HIS A 268 -2.83 -19.13 10.11
C HIS A 268 -1.38 -18.71 10.40
N GLN A 269 -0.79 -17.82 9.62
CA GLN A 269 0.54 -17.28 9.88
C GLN A 269 0.59 -16.51 11.21
N ILE A 270 -0.51 -15.85 11.57
CA ILE A 270 -0.63 -15.11 12.83
C ILE A 270 -1.08 -16.04 13.96
N LEU A 271 -2.05 -16.91 13.70
CA LEU A 271 -2.71 -17.73 14.72
C LEU A 271 -1.96 -19.03 15.03
N GLY A 272 -1.13 -19.53 14.12
CA GLY A 272 -0.46 -20.82 14.20
C GLY A 272 0.97 -20.81 14.73
N ALA A 273 1.52 -19.66 14.94
CA ALA A 273 2.94 -19.46 15.23
C ALA A 273 3.44 -19.98 16.60
N GLY A 274 2.59 -20.59 17.42
CA GLY A 274 2.91 -21.04 18.79
C GLY A 274 3.52 -22.44 18.97
N SER A 275 3.68 -23.29 17.94
CA SER A 275 3.90 -24.71 18.18
C SER A 275 5.18 -25.36 17.65
N ALA A 276 6.02 -24.73 16.87
CA ALA A 276 7.25 -25.38 16.39
C ALA A 276 8.41 -24.41 16.10
N GLY A 277 9.31 -24.25 17.07
CA GLY A 277 10.74 -23.87 16.85
C GLY A 277 11.05 -22.43 16.44
N GLN A 278 11.82 -21.79 17.26
CA GLN A 278 12.75 -20.64 17.11
C GLN A 278 12.33 -19.30 16.46
N SER A 279 11.18 -19.15 15.84
CA SER A 279 10.76 -17.85 15.26
C SER A 279 9.25 -17.56 15.39
N ASN A 280 8.57 -18.13 16.39
CA ASN A 280 7.11 -18.06 16.49
C ASN A 280 6.63 -16.77 17.15
N ILE A 281 6.07 -15.90 16.32
CA ILE A 281 5.41 -14.65 16.67
C ILE A 281 4.04 -15.01 17.27
N ASP A 282 3.85 -14.77 18.56
CA ASP A 282 2.58 -15.08 19.25
C ASP A 282 1.58 -13.93 19.13
N ALA A 283 1.35 -13.47 17.88
CA ALA A 283 0.37 -12.43 17.59
C ALA A 283 -1.07 -12.88 17.91
N ALA A 284 -1.31 -14.18 18.00
CA ALA A 284 -2.58 -14.73 18.48
C ALA A 284 -2.95 -14.23 19.87
N GLN A 285 -1.97 -14.01 20.77
CA GLN A 285 -2.24 -13.47 22.11
C GLN A 285 -2.70 -12.01 22.08
N LEU A 286 -2.28 -11.23 21.08
CA LEU A 286 -2.72 -9.85 20.91
C LEU A 286 -4.13 -9.79 20.30
N LEU A 287 -4.43 -10.66 19.33
CA LEU A 287 -5.75 -10.71 18.68
C LEU A 287 -6.86 -11.25 19.58
N LYS A 288 -6.58 -12.28 20.40
CA LYS A 288 -7.58 -12.93 21.24
C LYS A 288 -8.37 -11.98 22.16
N PRO A 289 -7.76 -11.03 22.89
CA PRO A 289 -8.49 -10.08 23.73
C PRO A 289 -9.42 -9.18 22.92
N MET A 290 -8.98 -8.68 21.77
CA MET A 290 -9.75 -7.75 20.93
C MET A 290 -10.93 -8.44 20.24
N LEU A 291 -10.73 -9.63 19.70
CA LEU A 291 -11.80 -10.49 19.22
C LEU A 291 -12.79 -10.84 20.34
N SER A 292 -12.33 -10.81 21.60
CA SER A 292 -13.16 -11.14 22.75
C SER A 292 -14.09 -10.01 23.15
N LYS A 293 -13.64 -8.78 23.03
CA LYS A 293 -14.44 -7.58 23.33
C LYS A 293 -15.46 -7.32 22.22
N GLY A 294 -15.17 -7.70 20.97
CA GLY A 294 -16.00 -7.43 19.82
C GLY A 294 -15.80 -6.04 19.23
N ASP A 295 -14.71 -5.37 19.63
CA ASP A 295 -14.39 -4.00 19.21
C ASP A 295 -13.87 -3.96 17.75
N ILE A 296 -13.36 -5.10 17.26
CA ILE A 296 -12.86 -5.27 15.90
C ILE A 296 -13.53 -6.47 15.24
N GLN A 297 -13.88 -6.33 13.97
CA GLN A 297 -14.37 -7.42 13.13
C GLN A 297 -13.24 -7.93 12.23
N VAL A 298 -13.13 -9.26 12.10
CA VAL A 298 -12.06 -9.90 11.34
C VAL A 298 -12.64 -10.90 10.34
N ILE A 299 -12.16 -10.80 9.10
CA ILE A 299 -12.32 -11.80 8.04
C ILE A 299 -10.95 -12.43 7.83
N GLY A 300 -10.77 -13.68 8.17
CA GLY A 300 -9.54 -14.42 7.90
C GLY A 300 -9.72 -15.38 6.73
N ALA A 301 -8.71 -15.55 5.89
CA ALA A 301 -8.69 -16.59 4.86
C ALA A 301 -7.60 -17.61 5.16
N THR A 302 -7.84 -18.89 4.87
CA THR A 302 -6.86 -19.98 5.06
C THR A 302 -7.23 -21.21 4.23
N THR A 303 -6.32 -22.18 4.14
CA THR A 303 -6.59 -23.48 3.52
C THR A 303 -7.19 -24.47 4.53
N TYR A 304 -7.78 -25.58 4.03
CA TYR A 304 -8.31 -26.65 4.89
C TYR A 304 -7.23 -27.29 5.75
N GLU A 305 -6.04 -27.49 5.20
CA GLU A 305 -4.91 -28.09 5.90
C GLU A 305 -4.47 -27.21 7.08
N GLU A 306 -4.21 -25.92 6.81
CA GLU A 306 -3.73 -24.98 7.82
C GLU A 306 -4.80 -24.67 8.88
N TYR A 307 -6.09 -24.65 8.47
CA TYR A 307 -7.21 -24.52 9.41
C TYR A 307 -7.22 -25.66 10.45
N ARG A 308 -7.14 -26.92 9.98
CA ARG A 308 -7.11 -28.09 10.88
C ARG A 308 -5.87 -28.11 11.77
N LYS A 309 -4.75 -27.69 11.25
CA LYS A 309 -3.45 -27.75 11.93
C LYS A 309 -3.31 -26.68 13.02
N HIS A 310 -3.78 -25.47 12.75
CA HIS A 310 -3.50 -24.30 13.57
C HIS A 310 -4.73 -23.70 14.27
N ILE A 311 -5.91 -23.73 13.69
CA ILE A 311 -7.06 -22.96 14.15
C ILE A 311 -8.11 -23.84 14.85
N GLU A 312 -8.46 -24.97 14.26
CA GLU A 312 -9.53 -25.87 14.76
C GLU A 312 -9.28 -26.34 16.19
N LYS A 313 -8.03 -26.48 16.57
CA LYS A 313 -7.62 -26.95 17.92
C LYS A 313 -7.82 -25.89 19.01
N ASP A 314 -7.85 -24.59 18.62
CA ASP A 314 -8.06 -23.50 19.57
C ASP A 314 -9.55 -23.22 19.80
N ARG A 315 -10.09 -23.84 20.86
CA ARG A 315 -11.50 -23.67 21.24
C ARG A 315 -11.90 -22.22 21.55
N ALA A 316 -10.96 -21.37 21.95
CA ALA A 316 -11.24 -19.97 22.26
C ALA A 316 -11.47 -19.16 20.99
N LEU A 317 -10.67 -19.39 19.96
CA LEU A 317 -10.85 -18.80 18.63
C LEU A 317 -12.11 -19.32 17.95
N MET A 318 -12.35 -20.64 17.99
CA MET A 318 -13.51 -21.24 17.34
C MET A 318 -14.87 -20.73 17.86
N ARG A 319 -14.92 -20.30 19.11
CA ARG A 319 -16.14 -19.67 19.66
C ARG A 319 -16.41 -18.27 19.14
N ARG A 320 -15.44 -17.64 18.46
CA ARG A 320 -15.51 -16.24 18.03
C ARG A 320 -15.62 -16.08 16.54
N PHE A 321 -15.23 -17.11 15.81
CA PHE A 321 -15.31 -17.14 14.36
C PHE A 321 -16.44 -18.00 13.87
N TYR A 322 -17.04 -17.59 12.77
CA TYR A 322 -17.88 -18.42 11.93
C TYR A 322 -17.01 -18.99 10.79
N LYS A 323 -17.07 -20.29 10.57
CA LYS A 323 -16.37 -20.94 9.47
C LYS A 323 -17.23 -20.86 8.23
N LEU A 324 -16.70 -20.24 7.17
CA LEU A 324 -17.29 -20.19 5.84
C LEU A 324 -16.47 -21.10 4.92
N ASP A 325 -17.04 -22.18 4.48
CA ASP A 325 -16.38 -23.09 3.53
C ASP A 325 -16.56 -22.57 2.11
N VAL A 326 -15.45 -22.45 1.36
CA VAL A 326 -15.44 -22.03 -0.05
C VAL A 326 -14.89 -23.16 -0.89
N HIS A 327 -15.78 -23.73 -1.68
CA HIS A 327 -15.44 -24.84 -2.56
C HIS A 327 -14.98 -24.36 -3.94
N GLU A 328 -14.28 -25.24 -4.64
CA GLU A 328 -13.96 -25.04 -6.05
C GLU A 328 -15.26 -24.84 -6.84
N PRO A 329 -15.35 -23.81 -7.71
CA PRO A 329 -16.54 -23.60 -8.53
C PRO A 329 -16.71 -24.73 -9.54
N SER A 330 -17.94 -25.01 -9.94
CA SER A 330 -18.21 -25.94 -11.04
C SER A 330 -17.63 -25.41 -12.35
N VAL A 331 -17.43 -26.32 -13.33
CA VAL A 331 -16.96 -25.93 -14.68
C VAL A 331 -17.86 -24.85 -15.27
N GLU A 332 -19.19 -25.00 -15.12
CA GLU A 332 -20.14 -24.02 -15.62
C GLU A 332 -20.09 -22.67 -14.92
N ASP A 333 -19.85 -22.65 -13.61
CA ASP A 333 -19.69 -21.39 -12.88
C ASP A 333 -18.34 -20.75 -13.21
N CYS A 334 -17.29 -21.56 -13.41
CA CYS A 334 -16.00 -21.08 -13.87
C CYS A 334 -16.09 -20.41 -15.25
N LYS A 335 -16.87 -20.97 -16.19
CA LYS A 335 -17.14 -20.32 -17.49
C LYS A 335 -17.80 -18.96 -17.32
N LYS A 336 -18.78 -18.82 -16.39
CA LYS A 336 -19.39 -17.53 -16.06
C LYS A 336 -18.38 -16.53 -15.48
N ILE A 337 -17.52 -17.00 -14.57
CA ILE A 337 -16.45 -16.18 -13.96
C ILE A 337 -15.53 -15.66 -15.06
N LEU A 338 -15.02 -16.51 -15.93
CA LEU A 338 -14.11 -16.09 -16.99
C LEU A 338 -14.77 -15.14 -17.99
N ARG A 339 -16.03 -15.38 -18.37
CA ARG A 339 -16.77 -14.45 -19.25
C ARG A 339 -16.93 -13.05 -18.61
N GLY A 340 -17.15 -12.99 -17.31
CA GLY A 340 -17.23 -11.70 -16.62
C GLY A 340 -15.88 -11.01 -16.43
N LEU A 341 -14.78 -11.75 -16.31
CA LEU A 341 -13.44 -11.22 -16.25
C LEU A 341 -12.85 -10.86 -17.63
N LYS A 342 -13.39 -11.43 -18.71
CA LYS A 342 -12.95 -11.22 -20.10
C LYS A 342 -12.66 -9.76 -20.46
N PRO A 343 -13.56 -8.77 -20.22
CA PRO A 343 -13.31 -7.40 -20.63
C PRO A 343 -12.06 -6.79 -19.98
N TYR A 344 -11.74 -7.20 -18.77
CA TYR A 344 -10.58 -6.72 -18.01
C TYR A 344 -9.28 -7.26 -18.61
N TYR A 345 -9.21 -8.58 -18.90
CA TYR A 345 -8.04 -9.19 -19.55
C TYR A 345 -7.87 -8.74 -21.00
N GLU A 346 -8.97 -8.59 -21.76
CA GLU A 346 -8.95 -8.04 -23.12
C GLU A 346 -8.40 -6.61 -23.16
N SER A 347 -8.80 -5.79 -22.18
CA SER A 347 -8.31 -4.40 -22.06
C SER A 347 -6.85 -4.35 -21.64
N PHE A 348 -6.45 -5.15 -20.65
CA PHE A 348 -5.10 -5.15 -20.10
C PHE A 348 -4.04 -5.63 -21.11
N HIS A 349 -4.35 -6.70 -21.85
CA HIS A 349 -3.42 -7.31 -22.80
C HIS A 349 -3.58 -6.80 -24.24
N ASN A 350 -4.62 -5.98 -24.52
CA ASN A 350 -4.99 -5.54 -25.87
C ASN A 350 -5.28 -6.71 -26.84
N ILE A 351 -6.07 -7.67 -26.37
CA ILE A 351 -6.43 -8.89 -27.07
C ILE A 351 -7.95 -9.01 -27.26
N LEU A 352 -8.37 -9.98 -28.07
CA LEU A 352 -9.76 -10.43 -28.20
C LEU A 352 -9.81 -11.95 -27.93
N ILE A 353 -10.81 -12.37 -27.14
CA ILE A 353 -11.02 -13.78 -26.79
C ILE A 353 -12.48 -14.12 -27.09
N ASP A 354 -12.76 -15.14 -27.90
CA ASP A 354 -14.12 -15.61 -28.12
C ASP A 354 -14.62 -16.41 -26.93
N ASP A 355 -15.93 -16.43 -26.73
CA ASP A 355 -16.55 -17.19 -25.63
C ASP A 355 -16.29 -18.70 -25.76
N GLU A 356 -16.26 -19.24 -27.01
CA GLU A 356 -15.88 -20.63 -27.30
C GLU A 356 -14.43 -20.93 -26.84
N THR A 357 -13.51 -20.01 -27.07
CA THR A 357 -12.13 -20.15 -26.60
C THR A 357 -12.04 -20.12 -25.07
N LEU A 358 -12.86 -19.28 -24.39
CA LEU A 358 -12.95 -19.26 -22.93
C LEU A 358 -13.49 -20.58 -22.36
N ASP A 359 -14.55 -21.10 -22.96
CA ASP A 359 -15.12 -22.38 -22.55
C ASP A 359 -14.10 -23.52 -22.72
N TYR A 360 -13.36 -23.50 -23.83
CA TYR A 360 -12.28 -24.45 -24.07
C TYR A 360 -11.13 -24.32 -23.04
N VAL A 361 -10.78 -23.10 -22.64
CA VAL A 361 -9.76 -22.88 -21.57
C VAL A 361 -10.21 -23.55 -20.28
N VAL A 362 -11.48 -23.36 -19.86
CA VAL A 362 -11.98 -23.96 -18.63
C VAL A 362 -11.96 -25.47 -18.69
N GLU A 363 -12.53 -26.07 -19.74
CA GLU A 363 -12.63 -27.51 -19.91
C GLU A 363 -11.25 -28.19 -19.97
N THR A 364 -10.33 -27.61 -20.73
CA THR A 364 -8.98 -28.17 -20.89
C THR A 364 -8.11 -27.94 -19.64
N SER A 365 -8.28 -26.80 -18.95
CA SER A 365 -7.59 -26.56 -17.68
C SER A 365 -8.08 -27.53 -16.60
N ASP A 366 -9.37 -27.83 -16.56
CA ASP A 366 -9.92 -28.81 -15.63
C ASP A 366 -9.37 -30.21 -15.88
N LYS A 367 -9.36 -30.61 -17.14
CA LYS A 367 -8.91 -31.95 -17.58
C LYS A 367 -7.41 -32.19 -17.41
N TYR A 368 -6.56 -31.23 -17.77
CA TYR A 368 -5.14 -31.45 -17.91
C TYR A 368 -4.27 -30.79 -16.81
N ILE A 369 -4.74 -29.74 -16.13
CA ILE A 369 -3.98 -29.07 -15.05
C ILE A 369 -4.37 -29.67 -13.71
N GLN A 370 -3.53 -30.55 -13.17
CA GLN A 370 -3.71 -31.16 -11.87
C GLN A 370 -2.94 -30.42 -10.77
N GLY A 371 -3.39 -30.58 -9.50
CA GLY A 371 -2.75 -29.97 -8.34
C GLY A 371 -3.01 -28.47 -8.17
N ARG A 372 -3.88 -27.89 -8.99
CA ARG A 372 -4.40 -26.51 -8.89
C ARG A 372 -5.90 -26.51 -9.03
N TYR A 373 -6.56 -25.48 -8.47
CA TYR A 373 -8.01 -25.36 -8.39
C TYR A 373 -8.55 -24.27 -9.30
N MET A 374 -9.81 -24.41 -9.72
CA MET A 374 -10.57 -23.38 -10.40
C MET A 374 -10.97 -22.26 -9.42
N PRO A 375 -11.09 -21.01 -9.88
CA PRO A 375 -10.89 -20.53 -11.25
C PRO A 375 -9.43 -20.17 -11.57
N ASP A 376 -8.54 -20.14 -10.60
CA ASP A 376 -7.15 -19.63 -10.68
C ASP A 376 -6.37 -20.27 -11.84
N LYS A 377 -6.40 -21.63 -11.97
CA LYS A 377 -5.69 -22.34 -13.05
C LYS A 377 -6.18 -21.94 -14.45
N ALA A 378 -7.46 -21.59 -14.62
CA ALA A 378 -7.99 -21.17 -15.91
C ALA A 378 -7.69 -19.69 -16.20
N ILE A 379 -7.72 -18.85 -15.16
CA ILE A 379 -7.31 -17.44 -15.23
C ILE A 379 -5.84 -17.32 -15.61
N ASP A 380 -4.96 -18.10 -14.99
CA ASP A 380 -3.53 -18.17 -15.32
C ASP A 380 -3.28 -18.48 -16.81
N VAL A 381 -4.05 -19.39 -17.39
CA VAL A 381 -3.93 -19.74 -18.81
C VAL A 381 -4.26 -18.55 -19.71
N ILE A 382 -5.31 -17.80 -19.38
CA ILE A 382 -5.71 -16.60 -20.14
C ILE A 382 -4.65 -15.51 -19.99
N ASP A 383 -4.20 -15.27 -18.78
CA ASP A 383 -3.18 -14.22 -18.49
C ASP A 383 -1.88 -14.54 -19.22
N MET A 384 -1.41 -15.78 -19.18
CA MET A 384 -0.23 -16.23 -19.93
C MET A 384 -0.41 -16.11 -21.44
N ALA A 385 -1.59 -16.38 -21.97
CA ALA A 385 -1.87 -16.22 -23.40
C ALA A 385 -1.83 -14.74 -23.81
N GLY A 386 -2.46 -13.87 -23.03
CA GLY A 386 -2.44 -12.43 -23.24
C GLY A 386 -1.03 -11.84 -23.14
N ALA A 387 -0.29 -12.22 -22.08
CA ALA A 387 1.09 -11.76 -21.90
C ALA A 387 1.99 -12.16 -23.07
N LYS A 388 1.83 -13.37 -23.59
CA LYS A 388 2.61 -13.86 -24.75
C LYS A 388 2.32 -13.03 -26.01
N VAL A 389 1.04 -12.74 -26.29
CA VAL A 389 0.65 -11.89 -27.41
C VAL A 389 1.23 -10.50 -27.25
N ARG A 390 1.11 -9.90 -26.07
CA ARG A 390 1.62 -8.57 -25.76
C ARG A 390 3.14 -8.46 -25.95
N LEU A 391 3.92 -9.50 -25.66
CA LEU A 391 5.36 -9.51 -25.81
C LEU A 391 5.83 -9.60 -27.28
N PHE A 392 5.08 -10.31 -28.12
CA PHE A 392 5.52 -10.61 -29.49
C PHE A 392 4.82 -9.78 -30.56
N ASP A 393 3.66 -9.20 -30.29
CA ASP A 393 2.83 -8.44 -31.26
C ASP A 393 2.72 -6.94 -30.93
N HIS A 394 3.64 -6.36 -30.18
CA HIS A 394 3.65 -4.94 -29.80
C HIS A 394 3.56 -3.93 -30.95
N ALA A 395 3.71 -4.36 -32.19
CA ALA A 395 3.74 -3.48 -33.38
C ALA A 395 2.37 -3.32 -34.06
N LYS A 396 1.31 -3.97 -33.58
CA LYS A 396 -0.02 -3.89 -34.22
C LYS A 396 -0.95 -2.98 -33.40
N GLU A 397 -1.51 -1.97 -34.07
CA GLU A 397 -2.58 -1.12 -33.51
C GLU A 397 -3.90 -1.88 -33.30
N GLU A 398 -4.09 -3.02 -33.96
CA GLU A 398 -5.28 -3.87 -33.86
C GLU A 398 -5.14 -4.91 -32.77
N LYS A 399 -6.23 -5.15 -32.04
CA LYS A 399 -6.32 -6.21 -31.02
C LYS A 399 -6.07 -7.58 -31.67
N THR A 400 -5.14 -8.33 -31.09
CA THR A 400 -4.82 -9.68 -31.59
C THR A 400 -5.80 -10.69 -30.97
N LYS A 401 -6.40 -11.54 -31.82
CA LYS A 401 -7.30 -12.59 -31.36
C LYS A 401 -6.50 -13.80 -30.87
N ILE A 402 -6.82 -14.27 -29.65
CA ILE A 402 -6.27 -15.53 -29.10
C ILE A 402 -7.04 -16.69 -29.73
N THR A 403 -6.29 -17.69 -30.20
CA THR A 403 -6.82 -18.92 -30.80
C THR A 403 -6.72 -20.10 -29.85
N VAL A 404 -7.54 -21.13 -30.07
CA VAL A 404 -7.47 -22.42 -29.36
C VAL A 404 -6.05 -22.98 -29.38
N LYS A 405 -5.35 -22.90 -30.51
CA LYS A 405 -3.96 -23.38 -30.66
C LYS A 405 -2.96 -22.66 -29.75
N ASP A 406 -3.21 -21.40 -29.42
CA ASP A 406 -2.34 -20.66 -28.49
C ASP A 406 -2.58 -21.15 -27.07
N ILE A 407 -3.83 -21.48 -26.71
CA ILE A 407 -4.21 -22.09 -25.44
C ILE A 407 -3.59 -23.47 -25.28
N GLU A 408 -3.68 -24.33 -26.29
CA GLU A 408 -3.09 -25.69 -26.29
C GLU A 408 -1.58 -25.66 -26.01
N LYS A 409 -0.87 -24.72 -26.64
CA LYS A 409 0.58 -24.53 -26.39
C LYS A 409 0.89 -24.15 -24.94
N ILE A 410 0.02 -23.39 -24.30
CA ILE A 410 0.20 -22.95 -22.92
C ILE A 410 -0.14 -24.09 -21.96
N ILE A 411 -1.25 -24.76 -22.17
CA ILE A 411 -1.65 -25.91 -21.35
C ILE A 411 -0.62 -27.04 -21.47
N SER A 412 -0.14 -27.33 -22.69
CA SER A 412 0.96 -28.28 -22.92
C SER A 412 2.18 -27.96 -22.09
N LYS A 413 2.56 -26.69 -21.99
CA LYS A 413 3.70 -26.23 -21.19
C LYS A 413 3.43 -26.33 -19.69
N ILE A 414 2.23 -25.96 -19.21
CA ILE A 414 1.86 -26.02 -17.79
C ILE A 414 1.73 -27.47 -17.32
N ALA A 415 0.99 -28.29 -18.11
CA ALA A 415 0.74 -29.69 -17.78
C ALA A 415 1.94 -30.62 -18.11
N ASN A 416 2.95 -30.10 -18.80
CA ASN A 416 4.12 -30.85 -19.29
C ASN A 416 3.71 -32.04 -20.16
N LEU A 417 2.70 -31.83 -21.03
CA LEU A 417 2.15 -32.83 -21.96
C LEU A 417 2.47 -32.45 -23.42
N PRO A 418 2.68 -33.41 -24.33
CA PRO A 418 2.76 -33.13 -25.77
C PRO A 418 1.45 -32.51 -26.29
N ILE A 419 1.55 -31.57 -27.24
CA ILE A 419 0.38 -30.88 -27.83
C ILE A 419 -0.57 -31.89 -28.48
N GLU A 420 -0.03 -32.96 -29.10
CA GLU A 420 -0.81 -34.00 -29.76
C GLU A 420 -1.76 -34.77 -28.81
N VAL A 421 -1.52 -34.72 -27.51
CA VAL A 421 -2.38 -35.32 -26.49
C VAL A 421 -3.57 -34.43 -26.16
N ILE A 422 -3.41 -33.12 -26.33
CA ILE A 422 -4.44 -32.11 -26.03
C ILE A 422 -5.36 -31.96 -27.26
N ASP A 423 -4.82 -32.04 -28.47
CA ASP A 423 -5.52 -31.81 -29.74
C ASP A 423 -6.36 -33.03 -30.22
N LYS A 424 -6.19 -34.22 -29.62
CA LYS A 424 -6.95 -35.39 -29.99
C LYS A 424 -8.18 -35.60 -29.14
N ASP A 425 -9.36 -35.60 -29.77
CA ASP A 425 -10.55 -36.14 -29.16
C ASP A 425 -10.29 -37.57 -28.66
N GLU A 426 -10.61 -37.83 -27.39
CA GLU A 426 -10.40 -39.16 -26.76
C GLU A 426 -11.01 -40.32 -27.55
N VAL A 427 -12.06 -40.07 -28.30
CA VAL A 427 -12.76 -41.07 -29.12
C VAL A 427 -11.81 -41.70 -30.18
N ASP A 428 -11.05 -40.88 -30.92
CA ASP A 428 -10.11 -41.35 -31.92
C ASP A 428 -8.94 -42.17 -31.32
N SER A 429 -8.51 -41.83 -30.11
CA SER A 429 -7.40 -42.54 -29.45
C SER A 429 -7.85 -43.92 -28.92
N TYR A 430 -9.11 -44.08 -28.53
CA TYR A 430 -9.65 -45.36 -28.08
C TYR A 430 -10.00 -46.27 -29.26
N GLU A 431 -10.52 -45.75 -30.36
CA GLU A 431 -10.79 -46.54 -31.58
C GLU A 431 -9.52 -47.18 -32.18
N HIS A 432 -8.37 -46.48 -32.08
CA HIS A 432 -7.10 -47.01 -32.59
C HIS A 432 -6.17 -47.56 -31.49
N LEU A 433 -6.64 -47.65 -30.22
CA LEU A 433 -5.81 -48.16 -29.12
C LEU A 433 -5.28 -49.55 -29.36
N SER A 434 -6.10 -50.44 -29.90
CA SER A 434 -5.74 -51.82 -30.22
C SER A 434 -4.69 -51.91 -31.31
N GLU A 435 -4.78 -51.06 -32.35
CA GLU A 435 -3.82 -50.99 -33.45
C GLU A 435 -2.47 -50.36 -33.01
N ASN A 436 -2.55 -49.35 -32.16
CA ASN A 436 -1.34 -48.70 -31.63
C ASN A 436 -0.59 -49.58 -30.62
N LEU A 437 -1.31 -50.34 -29.78
CA LEU A 437 -0.70 -51.34 -28.90
C LEU A 437 -0.06 -52.49 -29.68
N GLN A 438 -0.67 -52.92 -30.78
CA GLN A 438 -0.10 -53.96 -31.64
C GLN A 438 1.20 -53.50 -32.33
N LYS A 439 1.37 -52.20 -32.60
CA LYS A 439 2.61 -51.63 -33.19
C LYS A 439 3.77 -51.47 -32.17
N VAL A 440 3.43 -51.43 -30.87
CA VAL A 440 4.44 -51.20 -29.80
C VAL A 440 4.87 -52.52 -29.13
N VAL A 441 4.05 -53.58 -29.24
CA VAL A 441 4.29 -54.85 -28.54
C VAL A 441 4.93 -55.90 -29.47
N PHE A 442 5.21 -55.58 -30.73
CA PHE A 442 5.90 -56.50 -31.68
C PHE A 442 7.16 -55.85 -32.27
#